data_01c9fa2344f42028007e33a60e92d0c0
#
_entry.id   01c9fa2344f42028007e33a60e92d0c0
#
_cell.length_a   1.000
_cell.length_b   1.000
_cell.length_c   1.000
_cell.angle_alpha   90.00
_cell.angle_beta   90.00
_cell.angle_gamma   90.00
#
_symmetry.space_group_name_H-M   'P 1'
#
loop_
_entity.id
_entity.type
_entity.pdbx_description
1 polymer ?
#
loop_
_entity_poly.entity_id
_entity_poly.type
_entity_poly.pdbx_seq_one_letter_code
_entity_poly.pdbx_strand_id
1 'polypeptide(L)'
;IKCIDYCFGGDDKPCDDSLSYTTIQLILNTPKGSIQISRTFGKNKVDIITNVPGFDNGVYDLKRSSRKKKTHTPLLSDLLLTSIGIDDEQAIYKNKYFETQKMTWRTILPLLLFTVNDIVKENSVIEPTQATQKTAFLSSLLLLINGKNLSIVDPTVRKEIRVARKKAVEEY
;
A
#
# COMPACT_ATOMS: atom_id res chain seq x y z
N ILE A 1 1.26 -2.09 17.54
CA ILE A 1 0.88 -2.40 16.14
C ILE A 1 -0.21 -1.46 15.66
N LYS A 2 -1.38 -1.30 16.32
CA LYS A 2 -2.48 -0.43 15.89
C LYS A 2 -2.04 1.02 15.64
N CYS A 3 -1.19 1.60 16.50
CA CYS A 3 -0.65 2.95 16.29
C CYS A 3 0.19 3.06 15.02
N ILE A 4 1.00 2.05 14.72
CA ILE A 4 1.84 1.99 13.52
C ILE A 4 0.96 1.89 12.27
N ASP A 5 -0.02 0.97 12.27
CA ASP A 5 -0.96 0.83 11.16
C ASP A 5 -1.73 2.13 10.92
N TYR A 6 -2.17 2.78 12.00
CA TYR A 6 -2.83 4.07 11.91
C TYR A 6 -1.94 5.13 11.25
N CYS A 7 -0.68 5.27 11.64
CA CYS A 7 0.27 6.19 11.00
C CYS A 7 0.46 5.90 9.51
N PHE A 8 0.37 4.64 9.10
CA PHE A 8 0.46 4.20 7.70
C PHE A 8 -0.87 4.26 6.93
N GLY A 9 -1.87 4.94 7.46
CA GLY A 9 -3.15 5.17 6.78
C GLY A 9 -4.25 4.16 7.12
N GLY A 10 -4.11 3.40 8.20
CA GLY A 10 -5.19 2.61 8.78
C GLY A 10 -6.37 3.49 9.20
N ASP A 11 -7.58 2.96 9.13
CA ASP A 11 -8.80 3.72 9.48
C ASP A 11 -9.17 3.55 10.95
N ASP A 12 -8.76 2.44 11.58
CA ASP A 12 -9.10 2.12 12.96
C ASP A 12 -8.36 3.01 13.94
N LYS A 13 -9.09 3.71 14.79
CA LYS A 13 -8.51 4.52 15.86
C LYS A 13 -7.79 3.60 16.86
N PRO A 14 -6.49 3.83 17.12
CA PRO A 14 -5.69 2.88 17.89
C PRO A 14 -5.82 3.02 19.41
N CYS A 15 -6.41 4.13 19.88
CA CYS A 15 -6.58 4.46 21.30
C CYS A 15 -8.06 4.66 21.63
N ASP A 16 -8.42 4.35 22.88
CA ASP A 16 -9.75 4.62 23.42
C ASP A 16 -10.00 6.12 23.52
N ASP A 17 -11.25 6.54 23.30
CA ASP A 17 -11.66 7.95 23.41
C ASP A 17 -11.57 8.50 24.84
N SER A 18 -11.56 7.63 25.85
CA SER A 18 -11.33 7.99 27.25
C SER A 18 -9.92 8.54 27.51
N LEU A 19 -8.96 8.21 26.62
CA LEU A 19 -7.60 8.71 26.68
C LEU A 19 -7.52 10.01 25.90
N SER A 20 -7.09 11.08 26.55
CA SER A 20 -7.01 12.45 25.97
C SER A 20 -5.97 12.62 24.87
N TYR A 21 -5.51 11.53 24.24
CA TYR A 21 -4.57 11.60 23.12
C TYR A 21 -5.28 12.09 21.86
N THR A 22 -4.67 13.03 21.17
CA THR A 22 -5.19 13.61 19.93
C THR A 22 -4.33 13.31 18.70
N THR A 23 -3.06 12.95 18.92
CA THR A 23 -2.07 12.78 17.85
C THR A 23 -1.16 11.61 18.16
N ILE A 24 -0.77 10.87 17.12
CA ILE A 24 0.27 9.85 17.19
C ILE A 24 1.45 10.30 16.34
N GLN A 25 2.64 10.06 16.85
CA GLN A 25 3.88 10.32 16.17
C GLN A 25 4.67 9.02 15.99
N LEU A 26 5.18 8.80 14.78
CA LEU A 26 6.03 7.68 14.41
C LEU A 26 7.29 8.21 13.76
N ILE A 27 8.44 7.73 14.21
CA ILE A 27 9.75 8.05 13.62
C ILE A 27 10.29 6.78 12.97
N LEU A 28 10.63 6.87 11.69
CA LEU A 28 11.21 5.80 10.91
C LEU A 28 12.61 6.20 10.45
N ASN A 29 13.56 5.29 10.62
CA ASN A 29 14.88 5.42 10.03
C ASN A 29 14.99 4.44 8.86
N THR A 30 15.23 4.95 7.68
CA THR A 30 15.31 4.19 6.43
C THR A 30 16.71 4.34 5.83
N PRO A 31 17.11 3.48 4.87
CA PRO A 31 18.37 3.63 4.18
C PRO A 31 18.55 4.98 3.47
N LYS A 32 17.47 5.64 3.08
CA LYS A 32 17.50 6.93 2.37
C LYS A 32 17.31 8.15 3.28
N GLY A 33 17.03 7.94 4.56
CA GLY A 33 16.85 9.04 5.51
C GLY A 33 15.83 8.73 6.60
N SER A 34 15.53 9.73 7.43
CA SER A 34 14.54 9.65 8.49
C SER A 34 13.23 10.26 8.05
N ILE A 35 12.12 9.72 8.55
CA ILE A 35 10.76 10.19 8.31
C ILE A 35 10.05 10.25 9.65
N GLN A 36 9.59 11.42 10.04
CA GLN A 36 8.71 11.62 11.17
C GLN A 36 7.29 11.85 10.67
N ILE A 37 6.37 10.98 11.06
CA ILE A 37 4.96 11.01 10.69
C ILE A 37 4.16 11.44 11.91
N SER A 38 3.42 12.53 11.82
CA SER A 38 2.50 12.99 12.87
C SER A 38 1.07 12.96 12.35
N ARG A 39 0.21 12.11 12.95
CA ARG A 39 -1.17 11.96 12.53
C ARG A 39 -2.13 12.32 13.66
N THR A 40 -2.97 13.32 13.42
CA THR A 40 -4.08 13.69 14.30
C THR A 40 -5.27 12.75 14.07
N PHE A 41 -5.95 12.34 15.12
CA PHE A 41 -7.13 11.47 15.01
C PHE A 41 -8.23 12.11 14.16
N GLY A 42 -8.89 11.28 13.35
CA GLY A 42 -9.97 11.69 12.45
C GLY A 42 -9.55 12.47 11.21
N LYS A 43 -8.25 12.77 11.04
CA LYS A 43 -7.77 13.44 9.83
C LYS A 43 -7.26 12.41 8.80
N ASN A 44 -7.54 12.71 7.50
CA ASN A 44 -7.04 11.93 6.36
C ASN A 44 -5.71 12.45 5.81
N LYS A 45 -5.01 13.27 6.58
CA LYS A 45 -3.73 13.87 6.26
C LYS A 45 -2.77 13.65 7.41
N VAL A 46 -1.47 13.68 7.09
CA VAL A 46 -0.39 13.57 8.06
C VAL A 46 0.60 14.71 7.86
N ASP A 47 1.18 15.17 8.95
CA ASP A 47 2.30 16.10 8.92
C ASP A 47 3.60 15.29 8.89
N ILE A 48 4.48 15.60 7.93
CA ILE A 48 5.74 14.89 7.68
C ILE A 48 6.91 15.84 7.89
N ILE A 49 7.91 15.35 8.62
CA ILE A 49 9.26 15.91 8.66
C ILE A 49 10.19 14.83 8.13
N THR A 50 10.93 15.10 7.07
CA THR A 50 11.80 14.12 6.42
C THR A 50 13.07 14.76 5.85
N ASN A 51 14.13 13.96 5.77
CA ASN A 51 15.34 14.30 5.02
C ASN A 51 15.58 13.32 3.85
N VAL A 52 14.54 12.55 3.47
CA VAL A 52 14.61 11.68 2.28
C VAL A 52 14.70 12.55 1.02
N PRO A 53 15.69 12.34 0.15
CA PRO A 53 15.86 13.12 -1.07
C PRO A 53 14.62 13.09 -1.97
N GLY A 54 14.24 14.26 -2.49
CA GLY A 54 13.08 14.41 -3.39
C GLY A 54 11.73 14.61 -2.69
N PHE A 55 11.73 14.70 -1.35
CA PHE A 55 10.52 14.95 -0.57
C PHE A 55 10.73 16.12 0.41
N ASP A 56 9.73 16.98 0.49
CA ASP A 56 9.74 18.15 1.37
C ASP A 56 8.96 17.90 2.66
N ASN A 57 9.29 18.67 3.69
CA ASN A 57 8.49 18.71 4.91
C ASN A 57 7.12 19.34 4.63
N GLY A 58 6.07 18.80 5.23
CA GLY A 58 4.73 19.36 5.04
C GLY A 58 3.61 18.35 5.24
N VAL A 59 2.47 18.67 4.65
CA VAL A 59 1.24 17.88 4.77
C VAL A 59 1.14 16.91 3.61
N TYR A 60 0.92 15.62 3.92
CA TYR A 60 0.78 14.54 2.96
C TYR A 60 -0.60 13.91 3.04
N ASP A 61 -1.13 13.50 1.90
CA ASP A 61 -2.39 12.76 1.82
C ASP A 61 -2.14 11.27 2.08
N LEU A 62 -3.01 10.63 2.89
CA LEU A 62 -2.96 9.18 3.17
C LEU A 62 -3.51 8.36 2.03
N LYS A 63 -4.53 8.87 1.35
CA LYS A 63 -5.24 8.19 0.27
C LYS A 63 -5.32 9.11 -0.95
N ARG A 64 -5.14 8.53 -2.14
CA ARG A 64 -5.35 9.27 -3.38
C ARG A 64 -6.83 9.68 -3.49
N SER A 65 -7.09 10.96 -3.68
CA SER A 65 -8.45 11.43 -3.94
C SER A 65 -8.96 10.86 -5.26
N SER A 66 -10.13 10.22 -5.24
CA SER A 66 -10.82 9.74 -6.44
C SER A 66 -11.39 10.88 -7.29
N ARG A 67 -11.51 12.07 -6.72
CA ARG A 67 -12.01 13.25 -7.43
C ARG A 67 -10.88 13.80 -8.31
N LYS A 68 -11.21 14.11 -9.57
CA LYS A 68 -10.31 14.63 -10.62
C LYS A 68 -9.62 15.98 -10.32
N LYS A 69 -9.75 16.55 -9.13
CA LYS A 69 -8.93 17.67 -8.67
C LYS A 69 -7.53 17.14 -8.39
N LYS A 70 -6.58 17.46 -9.28
CA LYS A 70 -5.14 17.36 -9.01
C LYS A 70 -4.82 18.27 -7.82
N THR A 71 -4.98 17.74 -6.62
CA THR A 71 -4.35 18.35 -5.45
C THR A 71 -2.87 18.03 -5.57
N HIS A 72 -2.03 19.05 -5.55
CA HIS A 72 -0.56 18.90 -5.57
C HIS A 72 0.01 18.34 -4.24
N THR A 73 -0.85 17.84 -3.37
CA THR A 73 -0.44 17.30 -2.08
C THR A 73 0.25 15.96 -2.33
N PRO A 74 1.50 15.77 -1.87
CA PRO A 74 2.21 14.50 -2.03
C PRO A 74 1.54 13.39 -1.23
N LEU A 75 1.74 12.16 -1.65
CA LEU A 75 1.19 10.98 -0.98
C LEU A 75 2.22 10.38 -0.01
N LEU A 76 1.79 10.05 1.21
CA LEU A 76 2.62 9.33 2.16
C LEU A 76 3.14 8.01 1.59
N SER A 77 2.31 7.30 0.82
CA SER A 77 2.69 6.04 0.17
C SER A 77 3.90 6.19 -0.76
N ASP A 78 3.98 7.28 -1.53
CA ASP A 78 5.07 7.50 -2.46
C ASP A 78 6.39 7.76 -1.72
N LEU A 79 6.36 8.56 -0.64
CA LEU A 79 7.49 8.78 0.25
C LEU A 79 8.01 7.47 0.85
N LEU A 80 7.11 6.64 1.40
CA LEU A 80 7.48 5.39 2.06
C LEU A 80 8.05 4.37 1.06
N LEU A 81 7.46 4.21 -0.12
CA LEU A 81 7.98 3.32 -1.16
C LEU A 81 9.37 3.77 -1.63
N THR A 82 9.53 5.06 -1.91
CA THR A 82 10.83 5.61 -2.33
C THR A 82 11.89 5.46 -1.25
N SER A 83 11.53 5.58 0.03
CA SER A 83 12.47 5.45 1.15
C SER A 83 13.09 4.05 1.26
N ILE A 84 12.39 3.01 0.79
CA ILE A 84 12.89 1.62 0.71
C ILE A 84 13.44 1.25 -0.68
N GLY A 85 13.54 2.22 -1.61
CA GLY A 85 14.13 2.01 -2.92
C GLY A 85 13.17 1.55 -4.01
N ILE A 86 11.87 1.63 -3.80
CA ILE A 86 10.85 1.31 -4.80
C ILE A 86 10.40 2.61 -5.46
N ASP A 87 10.46 2.65 -6.80
CA ASP A 87 9.96 3.79 -7.55
C ASP A 87 8.46 3.93 -7.39
N ASP A 88 7.99 5.17 -7.27
CA ASP A 88 6.61 5.50 -6.98
C ASP A 88 5.64 5.23 -8.16
N GLU A 89 6.13 4.98 -9.37
CA GLU A 89 5.32 4.71 -10.57
C GLU A 89 5.08 3.23 -10.85
N GLN A 90 5.48 2.33 -9.95
CA GLN A 90 5.30 0.89 -10.18
C GLN A 90 3.83 0.52 -10.28
N ALA A 91 3.45 -0.11 -11.39
CA ALA A 91 2.12 -0.65 -11.62
C ALA A 91 2.08 -2.14 -11.27
N ILE A 92 1.01 -2.57 -10.62
CA ILE A 92 0.75 -3.96 -10.23
C ILE A 92 -0.61 -4.40 -10.76
N TYR A 93 -0.81 -5.71 -10.89
CA TYR A 93 -2.12 -6.23 -11.23
C TYR A 93 -3.09 -6.09 -10.05
N LYS A 94 -4.24 -5.48 -10.32
CA LYS A 94 -5.30 -5.26 -9.35
C LYS A 94 -6.16 -6.51 -9.13
N ASN A 95 -6.45 -7.24 -10.19
CA ASN A 95 -7.39 -8.37 -10.18
C ASN A 95 -6.99 -9.44 -11.20
N LYS A 96 -7.73 -10.57 -11.18
CA LYS A 96 -7.57 -11.70 -12.11
C LYS A 96 -7.79 -11.36 -13.60
N TYR A 97 -8.30 -10.18 -13.91
CA TYR A 97 -8.52 -9.72 -15.29
C TYR A 97 -7.35 -8.89 -15.82
N PHE A 98 -6.23 -8.85 -15.09
CA PHE A 98 -5.01 -8.11 -15.43
C PHE A 98 -5.23 -6.58 -15.54
N GLU A 99 -6.28 -6.05 -14.89
CA GLU A 99 -6.35 -4.62 -14.69
C GLU A 99 -5.19 -4.17 -13.78
N THR A 100 -4.59 -3.04 -14.12
CA THR A 100 -3.46 -2.51 -13.38
C THR A 100 -3.88 -1.40 -12.43
N GLN A 101 -3.13 -1.24 -11.36
CA GLN A 101 -3.22 -0.12 -10.44
C GLN A 101 -1.81 0.29 -10.00
N LYS A 102 -1.64 1.53 -9.56
CA LYS A 102 -0.39 1.96 -8.94
C LYS A 102 -0.18 1.18 -7.64
N MET A 103 1.03 0.71 -7.42
CA MET A 103 1.44 0.11 -6.15
C MET A 103 1.34 1.14 -5.02
N THR A 104 0.90 0.72 -3.87
CA THR A 104 0.81 1.58 -2.68
C THR A 104 1.47 0.91 -1.48
N TRP A 105 1.88 1.72 -0.50
CA TRP A 105 2.42 1.20 0.76
C TRP A 105 1.45 0.22 1.44
N ARG A 106 0.16 0.52 1.42
CA ARG A 106 -0.89 -0.36 1.99
C ARG A 106 -0.96 -1.74 1.32
N THR A 107 -0.53 -1.86 0.07
CA THR A 107 -0.52 -3.15 -0.63
C THR A 107 0.55 -4.09 -0.10
N ILE A 108 1.71 -3.55 0.34
CA ILE A 108 2.82 -4.35 0.89
C ILE A 108 2.83 -4.41 2.42
N LEU A 109 2.05 -3.56 3.07
CA LEU A 109 2.02 -3.49 4.54
C LEU A 109 1.76 -4.84 5.22
N PRO A 110 0.89 -5.74 4.70
CA PRO A 110 0.71 -7.08 5.26
C PRO A 110 1.98 -7.95 5.31
N LEU A 111 3.02 -7.61 4.53
CA LEU A 111 4.33 -8.27 4.61
C LEU A 111 5.20 -7.76 5.77
N LEU A 112 4.89 -6.59 6.29
CA LEU A 112 5.72 -5.87 7.25
C LEU A 112 5.08 -5.82 8.64
N LEU A 113 3.76 -5.96 8.72
CA LEU A 113 3.01 -5.73 9.95
C LEU A 113 2.00 -6.86 10.19
N PHE A 114 2.29 -7.70 11.18
CA PHE A 114 1.44 -8.81 11.60
C PHE A 114 0.85 -8.55 12.97
N THR A 115 -0.44 -8.83 13.13
CA THR A 115 -1.09 -8.84 14.44
C THR A 115 -1.09 -10.25 15.03
N VAL A 116 -1.33 -10.37 16.33
CA VAL A 116 -1.50 -11.69 16.98
C VAL A 116 -2.62 -12.48 16.30
N ASN A 117 -3.71 -11.82 15.91
CA ASN A 117 -4.82 -12.45 15.20
C ASN A 117 -4.42 -12.98 13.82
N ASP A 118 -3.45 -12.37 13.16
CA ASP A 118 -2.96 -12.85 11.86
C ASP A 118 -2.11 -14.12 12.02
N ILE A 119 -1.40 -14.27 13.13
CA ILE A 119 -0.56 -15.45 13.44
C ILE A 119 -1.42 -16.66 13.80
N VAL A 120 -2.56 -16.46 14.46
CA VAL A 120 -3.44 -17.55 14.95
C VAL A 120 -4.42 -18.05 13.87
N LYS A 121 -4.52 -17.39 12.72
CA LYS A 121 -5.40 -17.82 11.62
C LYS A 121 -4.90 -19.12 10.98
N GLU A 122 -5.83 -19.99 10.59
CA GLU A 122 -5.55 -21.21 9.81
C GLU A 122 -4.99 -20.90 8.41
N ASN A 123 -5.26 -19.69 7.89
CA ASN A 123 -4.77 -19.24 6.60
C ASN A 123 -3.34 -18.68 6.70
N SER A 124 -2.68 -18.54 5.55
CA SER A 124 -1.35 -17.93 5.48
C SER A 124 -1.33 -16.56 6.16
N VAL A 125 -0.36 -16.34 7.05
CA VAL A 125 -0.19 -15.09 7.80
C VAL A 125 -0.02 -13.87 6.89
N ILE A 126 0.59 -14.08 5.74
CA ILE A 126 0.91 -13.03 4.78
C ILE A 126 -0.23 -12.76 3.77
N GLU A 127 -1.27 -13.60 3.71
CA GLU A 127 -2.39 -13.36 2.78
C GLU A 127 -3.36 -12.31 3.32
N PRO A 128 -3.74 -11.30 2.51
CA PRO A 128 -4.76 -10.34 2.90
C PRO A 128 -6.09 -11.05 3.17
N THR A 129 -6.77 -10.65 4.22
CA THR A 129 -8.08 -11.20 4.61
C THR A 129 -9.14 -10.98 3.51
N GLN A 130 -9.00 -9.91 2.72
CA GLN A 130 -9.91 -9.59 1.63
C GLN A 130 -9.46 -10.26 0.32
N ALA A 131 -10.25 -11.17 -0.20
CA ALA A 131 -9.99 -11.86 -1.48
C ALA A 131 -9.73 -10.91 -2.66
N THR A 132 -10.37 -9.73 -2.66
CA THR A 132 -10.18 -8.70 -3.68
C THR A 132 -8.78 -8.08 -3.68
N GLN A 133 -8.07 -8.14 -2.57
CA GLN A 133 -6.71 -7.60 -2.43
C GLN A 133 -5.63 -8.65 -2.72
N LYS A 134 -5.98 -9.93 -2.77
CA LYS A 134 -5.03 -11.03 -2.95
C LYS A 134 -4.19 -10.89 -4.22
N THR A 135 -4.80 -10.58 -5.36
CA THR A 135 -4.08 -10.43 -6.64
C THR A 135 -3.09 -9.27 -6.59
N ALA A 136 -3.52 -8.12 -6.07
CA ALA A 136 -2.66 -6.94 -5.94
C ALA A 136 -1.49 -7.21 -4.99
N PHE A 137 -1.75 -7.88 -3.87
CA PHE A 137 -0.73 -8.27 -2.90
C PHE A 137 0.30 -9.23 -3.52
N LEU A 138 -0.15 -10.33 -4.18
CA LEU A 138 0.74 -11.28 -4.83
C LEU A 138 1.56 -10.64 -5.96
N SER A 139 0.96 -9.73 -6.72
CA SER A 139 1.66 -8.96 -7.76
C SER A 139 2.73 -8.06 -7.15
N SER A 140 2.46 -7.42 -6.01
CA SER A 140 3.44 -6.63 -5.27
C SER A 140 4.56 -7.49 -4.72
N LEU A 141 4.24 -8.65 -4.16
CA LEU A 141 5.23 -9.60 -3.64
C LEU A 141 6.17 -10.08 -4.75
N LEU A 142 5.64 -10.44 -5.92
CA LEU A 142 6.45 -10.81 -7.08
C LEU A 142 7.36 -9.68 -7.55
N LEU A 143 6.86 -8.42 -7.54
CA LEU A 143 7.69 -7.26 -7.85
C LEU A 143 8.84 -7.11 -6.86
N LEU A 144 8.57 -7.27 -5.56
CA LEU A 144 9.59 -7.16 -4.52
C LEU A 144 10.66 -8.26 -4.63
N ILE A 145 10.27 -9.50 -4.99
CA ILE A 145 11.21 -10.62 -5.11
C ILE A 145 12.04 -10.53 -6.39
N ASN A 146 11.42 -10.19 -7.52
CA ASN A 146 12.06 -10.22 -8.83
C ASN A 146 12.69 -8.90 -9.24
N GLY A 147 12.35 -7.79 -8.58
CA GLY A 147 12.77 -6.43 -8.97
C GLY A 147 12.25 -5.99 -10.35
N LYS A 148 11.38 -6.77 -10.98
CA LYS A 148 10.86 -6.50 -12.33
C LYS A 148 9.37 -6.27 -12.29
N ASN A 149 8.93 -5.19 -12.95
CA ASN A 149 7.52 -4.91 -13.11
C ASN A 149 6.90 -5.85 -14.15
N LEU A 150 6.17 -6.87 -13.69
CA LEU A 150 5.49 -7.83 -14.55
C LEU A 150 4.23 -7.27 -15.22
N SER A 151 3.75 -6.09 -14.79
CA SER A 151 2.59 -5.42 -15.41
C SER A 151 2.89 -4.79 -16.77
N ILE A 152 4.18 -4.75 -17.17
CA ILE A 152 4.62 -4.31 -18.51
C ILE A 152 4.29 -5.35 -19.58
N VAL A 153 4.00 -6.59 -19.20
CA VAL A 153 3.52 -7.61 -20.13
C VAL A 153 2.11 -7.21 -20.59
N ASP A 154 2.00 -6.78 -21.82
CA ASP A 154 0.88 -6.20 -22.55
C ASP A 154 -0.51 -6.55 -21.97
N PRO A 155 -1.26 -5.59 -21.43
CA PRO A 155 -2.61 -5.82 -20.94
C PRO A 155 -3.64 -6.11 -22.03
N THR A 156 -3.25 -6.04 -23.31
CA THR A 156 -4.12 -6.22 -24.48
C THR A 156 -4.33 -7.67 -24.89
N VAL A 157 -4.27 -8.61 -23.96
CA VAL A 157 -4.90 -9.90 -24.26
C VAL A 157 -6.40 -9.65 -24.33
N ARG A 158 -6.91 -9.50 -25.55
CA ARG A 158 -8.31 -9.21 -25.85
C ARG A 158 -9.20 -10.12 -25.02
N LYS A 159 -10.34 -9.61 -24.57
CA LYS A 159 -11.32 -10.35 -23.75
C LYS A 159 -11.61 -11.75 -24.33
N GLU A 160 -11.62 -11.87 -25.65
CA GLU A 160 -11.81 -13.10 -26.44
C GLU A 160 -10.72 -14.15 -26.17
N ILE A 161 -9.45 -13.76 -26.14
CA ILE A 161 -8.33 -14.67 -25.85
C ILE A 161 -8.37 -15.13 -24.39
N ARG A 162 -8.80 -14.27 -23.46
CA ARG A 162 -8.97 -14.64 -22.04
C ARG A 162 -10.09 -15.67 -21.86
N VAL A 163 -11.20 -15.47 -22.56
CA VAL A 163 -12.33 -16.41 -22.56
C VAL A 163 -11.93 -17.75 -23.17
N ALA A 164 -11.22 -17.74 -24.30
CA ALA A 164 -10.72 -18.95 -24.96
C ALA A 164 -9.74 -19.71 -24.05
N ARG A 165 -8.79 -19.03 -23.39
CA ARG A 165 -7.86 -19.66 -22.43
C ARG A 165 -8.58 -20.25 -21.22
N LYS A 166 -9.58 -19.55 -20.68
CA LYS A 166 -10.37 -20.07 -19.58
C LYS A 166 -11.12 -21.33 -19.97
N LYS A 167 -11.73 -21.34 -21.16
CA LYS A 167 -12.44 -22.50 -21.71
C LYS A 167 -11.50 -23.70 -21.93
N ALA A 168 -10.32 -23.46 -22.49
CA ALA A 168 -9.31 -24.49 -22.66
C ALA A 168 -8.81 -25.10 -21.34
N VAL A 169 -8.74 -24.33 -20.25
CA VAL A 169 -8.37 -24.84 -18.92
C VAL A 169 -9.51 -25.61 -18.25
N GLU A 170 -10.76 -25.27 -18.55
CA GLU A 170 -11.96 -25.98 -18.04
C GLU A 170 -12.23 -27.32 -18.79
N GLU A 171 -11.68 -27.48 -20.00
CA GLU A 171 -11.80 -28.69 -20.82
C GLU A 171 -10.69 -29.74 -20.56
N TYR A 172 -9.67 -29.41 -19.73
CA TYR A 172 -8.62 -30.30 -19.23
C TYR A 172 -8.86 -30.74 -17.80
#